data_27e4bfc336d55dd8220beed6500cf987
#
_entry.id   27e4bfc336d55dd8220beed6500cf987
#
_cell.length_a   1.000
_cell.length_b   1.000
_cell.length_c   1.000
_cell.angle_alpha   90.00
_cell.angle_beta   90.00
_cell.angle_gamma   90.00
#
_symmetry.space_group_name_H-M   'P 1'
#
loop_
_entity.id
_entity.type
_entity.pdbx_description
1 polymer ?
#
loop_
_entity_poly.entity_id
_entity_poly.type
_entity_poly.pdbx_seq_one_letter_code
_entity_poly.pdbx_strand_id
1 'polypeptide(L)'
;MAPSPTKKKTTAKKGDKRMKMDNTKFRSLQHFERYTQFYIKETIIQERFVDLVDLKDTFIPSCFEGRGWDKLLSDLPGVCEPLIRGFYANARLREYEINCWIRGHEFTIDVDDIDEVLRIDDLDDHDFTHYKDRMLSIEIV
;
A
#
# COMPACT_ATOMS: atom_id res chain seq x y z
N MET A 1 -73.08 -8.67 -2.66
CA MET A 1 -71.66 -9.15 -2.86
C MET A 1 -70.72 -8.05 -2.43
N ALA A 2 -70.03 -8.22 -1.29
CA ALA A 2 -69.10 -7.25 -0.78
C ALA A 2 -67.66 -7.62 -1.23
N PRO A 3 -66.82 -6.66 -1.62
CA PRO A 3 -65.45 -6.97 -2.05
C PRO A 3 -64.52 -7.26 -0.87
N SER A 4 -63.71 -8.31 -1.01
CA SER A 4 -62.70 -8.76 -0.03
C SER A 4 -61.56 -7.74 0.14
N PRO A 5 -61.00 -7.60 1.36
CA PRO A 5 -59.88 -6.67 1.62
C PRO A 5 -58.58 -7.22 1.10
N THR A 6 -57.91 -6.44 0.26
CA THR A 6 -56.56 -6.71 -0.27
C THR A 6 -55.50 -6.54 0.83
N LYS A 7 -54.79 -7.63 1.18
CA LYS A 7 -53.67 -7.60 2.13
C LYS A 7 -52.48 -6.88 1.52
N LYS A 8 -52.13 -5.70 2.03
CA LYS A 8 -50.88 -4.99 1.74
C LYS A 8 -49.71 -5.81 2.29
N LYS A 9 -48.82 -6.30 1.39
CA LYS A 9 -47.54 -6.87 1.76
C LYS A 9 -46.62 -5.76 2.26
N THR A 10 -46.34 -5.75 3.54
CA THR A 10 -45.30 -4.90 4.15
C THR A 10 -43.94 -5.50 3.79
N THR A 11 -43.26 -4.89 2.87
CA THR A 11 -41.83 -5.21 2.60
C THR A 11 -41.00 -4.73 3.78
N ALA A 12 -40.52 -5.68 4.58
CA ALA A 12 -39.57 -5.39 5.63
C ALA A 12 -38.27 -4.78 5.02
N LYS A 13 -37.97 -3.54 5.37
CA LYS A 13 -36.71 -2.87 5.04
C LYS A 13 -35.57 -3.71 5.66
N LYS A 14 -34.74 -4.30 4.79
CA LYS A 14 -33.49 -4.96 5.15
C LYS A 14 -32.63 -3.94 5.89
N GLY A 15 -32.49 -4.09 7.19
CA GLY A 15 -31.75 -3.16 8.03
C GLY A 15 -30.33 -3.05 7.53
N ASP A 16 -29.96 -1.82 7.20
CA ASP A 16 -28.60 -1.43 6.83
C ASP A 16 -27.70 -1.71 8.03
N LYS A 17 -26.93 -2.80 7.97
CA LYS A 17 -25.92 -3.14 8.99
C LYS A 17 -24.79 -2.13 8.84
N ARG A 18 -24.95 -0.95 9.43
CA ARG A 18 -23.84 0.01 9.54
C ARG A 18 -22.68 -0.68 10.23
N MET A 19 -21.58 -0.79 9.54
CA MET A 19 -20.35 -1.33 10.12
C MET A 19 -19.96 -0.47 11.32
N LYS A 20 -19.80 -1.13 12.47
CA LYS A 20 -19.39 -0.45 13.70
C LYS A 20 -17.88 -0.24 13.65
N MET A 21 -17.41 0.96 13.96
CA MET A 21 -15.99 1.27 14.06
C MET A 21 -15.34 0.44 15.17
N ASP A 22 -14.20 -0.12 14.86
CA ASP A 22 -13.33 -0.86 15.80
C ASP A 22 -12.13 0.05 16.16
N ASN A 23 -12.09 0.53 17.39
CA ASN A 23 -11.06 1.46 17.87
C ASN A 23 -9.66 0.84 17.94
N THR A 24 -9.56 -0.50 17.89
CA THR A 24 -8.26 -1.17 17.81
C THR A 24 -7.70 -1.14 16.39
N LYS A 25 -8.57 -1.07 15.38
CA LYS A 25 -8.17 -1.04 13.97
C LYS A 25 -8.02 0.36 13.41
N PHE A 26 -8.79 1.30 13.92
CA PHE A 26 -8.83 2.66 13.38
C PHE A 26 -8.63 3.69 14.48
N ARG A 27 -7.74 4.65 14.24
CA ARG A 27 -7.42 5.72 15.19
C ARG A 27 -8.59 6.67 15.41
N SER A 28 -9.43 6.90 14.40
CA SER A 28 -10.59 7.77 14.47
C SER A 28 -11.66 7.38 13.46
N LEU A 29 -12.86 7.98 13.61
CA LEU A 29 -13.96 7.81 12.66
C LEU A 29 -13.56 8.17 11.23
N GLN A 30 -12.78 9.23 11.04
CA GLN A 30 -12.28 9.65 9.72
C GLN A 30 -11.46 8.54 9.03
N HIS A 31 -10.60 7.83 9.76
CA HIS A 31 -9.83 6.71 9.21
C HIS A 31 -10.71 5.51 8.88
N PHE A 32 -11.73 5.25 9.70
CA PHE A 32 -12.72 4.22 9.42
C PHE A 32 -13.56 4.54 8.17
N GLU A 33 -14.00 5.79 8.01
CA GLU A 33 -14.70 6.24 6.82
C GLU A 33 -13.83 6.12 5.57
N ARG A 34 -12.56 6.55 5.65
CA ARG A 34 -11.58 6.38 4.58
C ARG A 34 -11.38 4.92 4.19
N TYR A 35 -11.31 4.01 5.16
CA TYR A 35 -11.23 2.57 4.93
C TYR A 35 -12.46 2.05 4.19
N THR A 36 -13.65 2.40 4.67
CA THR A 36 -14.92 1.88 4.11
C THR A 36 -15.24 2.45 2.74
N GLN A 37 -14.85 3.69 2.47
CA GLN A 37 -15.13 4.36 1.20
C GLN A 37 -14.15 3.93 0.10
N PHE A 38 -12.88 3.80 0.44
CA PHE A 38 -11.81 3.60 -0.55
C PHE A 38 -11.18 2.21 -0.44
N TYR A 39 -10.59 1.86 0.69
CA TYR A 39 -9.68 0.71 0.75
C TYR A 39 -10.33 -0.67 0.84
N ILE A 40 -11.57 -0.77 1.36
CA ILE A 40 -12.23 -2.08 1.54
C ILE A 40 -12.49 -2.82 0.22
N LYS A 41 -12.64 -2.08 -0.87
CA LYS A 41 -12.99 -2.60 -2.20
C LYS A 41 -11.83 -2.60 -3.18
N GLU A 42 -10.73 -1.92 -2.85
CA GLU A 42 -9.58 -1.84 -3.74
C GLU A 42 -8.91 -3.20 -3.88
N THR A 43 -8.48 -3.51 -5.08
CA THR A 43 -7.69 -4.71 -5.35
C THR A 43 -6.25 -4.46 -4.92
N ILE A 44 -5.73 -5.32 -4.05
CA ILE A 44 -4.31 -5.31 -3.73
C ILE A 44 -3.60 -6.09 -4.82
N ILE A 45 -2.73 -5.40 -5.54
CA ILE A 45 -1.87 -6.00 -6.55
C ILE A 45 -0.56 -6.35 -5.85
N GLN A 46 -0.30 -7.65 -5.71
CA GLN A 46 0.97 -8.11 -5.20
C GLN A 46 2.03 -7.98 -6.29
N GLU A 47 3.18 -7.43 -5.94
CA GLU A 47 4.33 -7.41 -6.85
C GLU A 47 4.71 -8.83 -7.26
N ARG A 48 5.10 -8.98 -8.51
CA ARG A 48 5.56 -10.26 -9.02
C ARG A 48 7.04 -10.42 -8.69
N PHE A 49 7.40 -11.62 -8.30
CA PHE A 49 8.79 -12.03 -8.26
C PHE A 49 9.41 -11.88 -9.65
N VAL A 50 10.60 -11.28 -9.70
CA VAL A 50 11.38 -11.16 -10.93
C VAL A 50 12.63 -12.01 -10.78
N ASP A 51 12.72 -13.09 -11.55
CA ASP A 51 13.93 -13.91 -11.59
C ASP A 51 14.94 -13.28 -12.56
N LEU A 52 16.04 -12.77 -12.01
CA LEU A 52 17.13 -12.20 -12.83
C LEU A 52 17.79 -13.23 -13.73
N VAL A 53 17.69 -14.53 -13.42
CA VAL A 53 18.21 -15.61 -14.26
C VAL A 53 17.46 -15.67 -15.59
N ASP A 54 16.15 -15.43 -15.57
CA ASP A 54 15.35 -15.37 -16.79
C ASP A 54 15.70 -14.15 -17.67
N LEU A 55 16.32 -13.14 -17.08
CA LEU A 55 16.70 -11.89 -17.74
C LEU A 55 18.21 -11.79 -18.05
N LYS A 56 18.98 -12.87 -17.85
CA LYS A 56 20.44 -12.91 -17.99
C LYS A 56 20.98 -12.39 -19.33
N ASP A 57 20.18 -12.55 -20.41
CA ASP A 57 20.56 -12.13 -21.75
C ASP A 57 20.18 -10.66 -22.05
N THR A 58 19.76 -9.92 -21.03
CA THR A 58 19.42 -8.49 -21.10
C THR A 58 20.39 -7.65 -20.29
N PHE A 59 20.27 -6.31 -20.39
CA PHE A 59 21.06 -5.40 -19.54
C PHE A 59 20.52 -5.28 -18.11
N ILE A 60 19.33 -5.82 -17.83
CA ILE A 60 18.62 -5.63 -16.57
C ILE A 60 19.42 -6.13 -15.36
N PRO A 61 19.98 -7.36 -15.35
CA PRO A 61 20.77 -7.84 -14.21
C PRO A 61 21.90 -6.88 -13.81
N SER A 62 22.61 -6.32 -14.78
CA SER A 62 23.70 -5.40 -14.51
C SER A 62 23.26 -4.08 -13.84
N CYS A 63 21.99 -3.71 -13.98
CA CYS A 63 21.42 -2.55 -13.29
C CYS A 63 21.26 -2.78 -11.79
N PHE A 64 21.13 -4.05 -11.37
CA PHE A 64 20.95 -4.43 -9.97
C PHE A 64 22.29 -4.83 -9.32
N GLU A 65 23.23 -5.34 -10.13
CA GLU A 65 24.57 -5.71 -9.66
C GLU A 65 25.29 -4.47 -9.08
N GLY A 66 25.89 -4.64 -7.92
CA GLY A 66 26.64 -3.60 -7.23
C GLY A 66 25.81 -2.53 -6.51
N ARG A 67 24.48 -2.61 -6.60
CA ARG A 67 23.57 -1.67 -5.90
C ARG A 67 22.88 -2.28 -4.67
N GLY A 68 23.09 -3.56 -4.39
CA GLY A 68 22.42 -4.26 -3.30
C GLY A 68 20.91 -4.44 -3.48
N TRP A 69 20.39 -4.20 -4.70
CA TRP A 69 18.94 -4.24 -5.00
C TRP A 69 18.41 -5.66 -5.26
N ASP A 70 19.25 -6.67 -5.17
CA ASP A 70 18.86 -8.08 -5.26
C ASP A 70 17.78 -8.46 -4.25
N LYS A 71 17.76 -7.79 -3.09
CA LYS A 71 16.74 -8.02 -2.06
C LYS A 71 15.35 -7.50 -2.43
N LEU A 72 15.27 -6.45 -3.24
CA LEU A 72 13.99 -5.95 -3.76
C LEU A 72 13.32 -6.98 -4.67
N LEU A 73 14.12 -7.88 -5.25
CA LEU A 73 13.66 -8.93 -6.16
C LEU A 73 13.50 -10.27 -5.45
N SER A 74 13.87 -10.36 -4.16
CA SER A 74 13.70 -11.57 -3.39
C SER A 74 12.22 -11.89 -3.16
N ASP A 75 11.94 -13.16 -2.86
CA ASP A 75 10.58 -13.59 -2.55
C ASP A 75 10.07 -12.88 -1.28
N LEU A 76 9.16 -11.95 -1.47
CA LEU A 76 8.58 -11.18 -0.39
C LEU A 76 7.60 -12.07 0.40
N PRO A 77 7.57 -11.95 1.74
CA PRO A 77 6.65 -12.73 2.55
C PRO A 77 5.20 -12.45 2.15
N GLY A 78 4.36 -13.48 2.27
CA GLY A 78 2.95 -13.39 1.92
C GLY A 78 2.24 -12.20 2.57
N VAL A 79 1.45 -11.52 1.79
CA VAL A 79 0.78 -10.27 2.13
C VAL A 79 -0.48 -10.50 2.95
N CYS A 80 -0.61 -9.84 4.10
CA CYS A 80 -1.84 -9.80 4.86
C CYS A 80 -2.73 -8.63 4.39
N GLU A 81 -3.64 -8.87 3.45
CA GLU A 81 -4.50 -7.83 2.88
C GLU A 81 -5.22 -6.95 3.92
N PRO A 82 -5.85 -7.48 5.00
CA PRO A 82 -6.50 -6.64 5.99
C PRO A 82 -5.54 -5.69 6.70
N LEU A 83 -4.28 -6.09 6.86
CA LEU A 83 -3.24 -5.28 7.48
C LEU A 83 -2.84 -4.12 6.56
N ILE A 84 -2.62 -4.41 5.28
CA ILE A 84 -2.28 -3.40 4.27
C ILE A 84 -3.40 -2.37 4.14
N ARG A 85 -4.65 -2.83 4.02
CA ARG A 85 -5.80 -1.92 3.95
C ARG A 85 -5.92 -1.05 5.20
N GLY A 86 -5.66 -1.61 6.38
CA GLY A 86 -5.63 -0.89 7.65
C GLY A 86 -4.49 0.13 7.69
N PHE A 87 -3.31 -0.24 7.21
CA PHE A 87 -2.17 0.66 7.09
C PHE A 87 -2.52 1.91 6.26
N TYR A 88 -2.92 1.73 5.00
CA TYR A 88 -3.25 2.86 4.13
C TYR A 88 -4.43 3.71 4.61
N ALA A 89 -5.39 3.11 5.30
CA ALA A 89 -6.49 3.85 5.88
C ALA A 89 -6.04 4.77 7.03
N ASN A 90 -5.06 4.35 7.83
CA ASN A 90 -4.56 5.06 8.99
C ASN A 90 -3.29 5.88 8.73
N ALA A 91 -2.58 5.62 7.65
CA ALA A 91 -1.33 6.29 7.33
C ALA A 91 -1.53 7.78 7.02
N ARG A 92 -0.61 8.60 7.52
CA ARG A 92 -0.50 10.03 7.24
C ARG A 92 0.93 10.35 6.88
N LEU A 93 1.11 10.80 5.65
CA LEU A 93 2.40 11.31 5.19
C LEU A 93 2.64 12.68 5.82
N ARG A 94 3.80 12.88 6.40
CA ARG A 94 4.36 14.15 6.83
C ARG A 94 5.73 14.25 6.18
N GLU A 95 6.14 15.43 5.87
CA GLU A 95 7.37 15.84 5.20
C GLU A 95 8.30 14.67 4.74
N TYR A 96 8.89 13.93 5.69
CA TYR A 96 9.83 12.82 5.43
C TYR A 96 9.47 11.55 6.21
N GLU A 97 8.27 11.48 6.80
CA GLU A 97 7.85 10.37 7.63
C GLU A 97 6.39 9.96 7.36
N ILE A 98 6.09 8.70 7.58
CA ILE A 98 4.73 8.16 7.55
C ILE A 98 4.33 7.81 8.98
N ASN A 99 3.38 8.56 9.53
CA ASN A 99 2.76 8.20 10.80
C ASN A 99 1.61 7.24 10.57
N CYS A 100 1.61 6.10 11.25
CA CYS A 100 0.61 5.06 11.08
C CYS A 100 0.07 4.52 12.40
N TRP A 101 -1.12 3.89 12.31
CA TRP A 101 -1.77 3.21 13.42
C TRP A 101 -2.17 1.82 12.96
N ILE A 102 -1.62 0.78 13.60
CA ILE A 102 -1.97 -0.61 13.33
C ILE A 102 -2.28 -1.33 14.64
N ARG A 103 -3.47 -1.93 14.71
CA ARG A 103 -3.90 -2.78 15.82
C ARG A 103 -3.70 -2.16 17.21
N GLY A 104 -3.96 -0.87 17.36
CA GLY A 104 -3.83 -0.19 18.65
C GLY A 104 -2.46 0.43 18.90
N HIS A 105 -1.51 0.26 18.00
CA HIS A 105 -0.16 0.80 18.13
C HIS A 105 0.09 1.91 17.11
N GLU A 106 0.62 3.02 17.59
CA GLU A 106 1.14 4.11 16.75
C GLU A 106 2.63 3.87 16.48
N PHE A 107 3.04 4.08 15.24
CA PHE A 107 4.45 4.02 14.85
C PHE A 107 4.71 4.98 13.70
N THR A 108 5.94 5.34 13.52
CA THR A 108 6.43 6.18 12.44
C THR A 108 7.37 5.35 11.59
N ILE A 109 7.33 5.56 10.29
CA ILE A 109 8.27 5.01 9.32
C ILE A 109 8.94 6.20 8.66
N ASP A 110 10.24 6.28 8.72
CA ASP A 110 11.05 7.26 8.01
C ASP A 110 11.90 6.58 6.92
N VAL A 111 12.80 7.33 6.31
CA VAL A 111 13.68 6.83 5.24
C VAL A 111 14.67 5.82 5.80
N ASP A 112 15.22 6.08 6.98
CA ASP A 112 16.22 5.22 7.61
C ASP A 112 15.61 3.84 7.95
N ASP A 113 14.36 3.79 8.42
CA ASP A 113 13.62 2.53 8.65
C ASP A 113 13.47 1.71 7.35
N ILE A 114 13.21 2.39 6.23
CA ILE A 114 13.07 1.74 4.92
C ILE A 114 14.42 1.19 4.45
N ASP A 115 15.48 1.98 4.58
CA ASP A 115 16.83 1.59 4.18
C ASP A 115 17.35 0.40 5.02
N GLU A 116 17.04 0.40 6.34
CA GLU A 116 17.37 -0.73 7.21
C GLU A 116 16.65 -2.01 6.77
N VAL A 117 15.35 -1.94 6.50
CA VAL A 117 14.54 -3.10 6.09
C VAL A 117 14.97 -3.62 4.72
N LEU A 118 15.19 -2.74 3.77
CA LEU A 118 15.61 -3.07 2.42
C LEU A 118 17.09 -3.35 2.34
N ARG A 119 17.87 -2.94 3.36
CA ARG A 119 19.34 -2.98 3.41
C ARG A 119 19.95 -2.35 2.15
N ILE A 120 19.42 -1.21 1.78
CA ILE A 120 19.95 -0.38 0.72
C ILE A 120 21.03 0.48 1.38
N ASP A 121 22.25 0.40 0.88
CA ASP A 121 23.30 1.30 1.33
C ASP A 121 22.98 2.72 0.87
N ASP A 122 23.22 3.69 1.74
CA ASP A 122 23.06 5.10 1.41
C ASP A 122 23.87 5.43 0.16
N LEU A 123 23.20 5.87 -0.88
CA LEU A 123 23.88 6.33 -2.10
C LEU A 123 24.60 7.62 -1.75
N ASP A 124 25.92 7.63 -1.91
CA ASP A 124 26.71 8.84 -1.78
C ASP A 124 26.10 9.95 -2.65
N ASP A 125 25.95 11.16 -2.12
CA ASP A 125 25.38 12.33 -2.82
C ASP A 125 26.02 12.55 -4.22
N HIS A 126 27.22 12.06 -4.41
CA HIS A 126 27.95 12.09 -5.67
C HIS A 126 27.29 11.23 -6.77
N ASP A 127 26.72 10.09 -6.42
CA ASP A 127 26.08 9.19 -7.38
C ASP A 127 24.74 9.73 -7.86
N PHE A 128 24.01 10.42 -6.98
CA PHE A 128 22.73 11.04 -7.31
C PHE A 128 22.89 12.23 -8.27
N THR A 129 23.92 13.04 -8.08
CA THR A 129 24.25 14.16 -8.98
C THR A 129 24.59 13.65 -10.38
N HIS A 130 25.36 12.56 -10.46
CA HIS A 130 25.74 11.95 -11.74
C HIS A 130 24.55 11.34 -12.50
N TYR A 131 23.57 10.80 -11.78
CA TYR A 131 22.31 10.30 -12.37
C TYR A 131 21.44 11.44 -12.90
N LYS A 132 21.32 12.53 -12.15
CA LYS A 132 20.54 13.72 -12.51
C LYS A 132 21.11 14.38 -13.77
N ASP A 133 22.41 14.48 -13.89
CA ASP A 133 23.08 15.03 -15.05
C ASP A 133 22.92 14.17 -16.31
N ARG A 134 22.85 12.84 -16.16
CA ARG A 134 22.55 11.92 -17.28
C ARG A 134 21.12 12.01 -17.74
N MET A 135 20.17 12.17 -16.84
CA MET A 135 18.73 12.30 -17.22
C MET A 135 18.45 13.59 -17.96
N LEU A 136 19.15 14.69 -17.62
CA LEU A 136 19.01 15.98 -18.31
C LEU A 136 19.66 16.01 -19.71
N SER A 137 20.52 15.05 -20.03
CA SER A 137 21.17 14.95 -21.34
C SER A 137 20.41 14.04 -22.34
N ILE A 138 19.28 13.45 -21.96
CA ILE A 138 18.36 12.80 -22.90
C ILE A 138 17.48 13.87 -23.51
N GLU A 139 18.04 14.64 -24.46
CA GLU A 139 17.23 15.45 -25.36
C GLU A 139 16.30 14.52 -26.13
N ILE A 140 15.00 14.78 -25.97
CA ILE A 140 13.94 14.10 -26.74
C ILE A 140 14.11 14.58 -28.19
N VAL A 141 14.63 13.68 -29.05
CA VAL A 141 14.65 13.85 -30.52
C VAL A 141 13.29 13.43 -31.07
#